data_943edeca76e8e84f1962d0afa1af3a30
#
_entry.id   943edeca76e8e84f1962d0afa1af3a30
#
_cell.length_a   1.000
_cell.length_b   1.000
_cell.length_c   1.000
_cell.angle_alpha   90.00
_cell.angle_beta   90.00
_cell.angle_gamma   90.00
#
_symmetry.space_group_name_H-M   'P 1'
#
loop_
_entity.id
_entity.type
_entity.pdbx_description
1 polymer ?
#
loop_
_entity_poly.entity_id
_entity_poly.type
_entity_poly.pdbx_seq_one_letter_code
_entity_poly.pdbx_strand_id
1 'polypeptide(L)'
;MAKLLNYGDIVLPRRRKTIVLSIAIGVLLLIVLAALLLPLARHERVARQFVKELYATTEQDAADPSAKLNALRKLATDELIDRLTQSGGIPALVIAENSADYTTELNFNPLDQKEQAALPNNAFAYNIEVRIVSKAQDFNRSGGRGVATVQLEKQNGVWKVCDLSAPNWQELLDKPLGENAK
;
A
#
# COMPACT_ATOMS: atom_id res chain seq x y z
N MET A 1 -42.91 50.95 -36.06
CA MET A 1 -43.32 49.53 -36.20
C MET A 1 -42.09 48.67 -35.95
N ALA A 2 -42.01 48.10 -34.74
CA ALA A 2 -40.89 47.22 -34.37
C ALA A 2 -41.26 45.77 -34.71
N LYS A 3 -40.48 45.12 -35.57
CA LYS A 3 -40.59 43.70 -35.88
C LYS A 3 -40.02 42.88 -34.72
N LEU A 4 -40.88 42.19 -33.99
CA LEU A 4 -40.51 41.15 -33.04
C LEU A 4 -39.86 39.99 -33.80
N LEU A 5 -38.58 39.74 -33.51
CA LEU A 5 -37.84 38.55 -33.95
C LEU A 5 -38.37 37.38 -33.15
N ASN A 6 -39.12 36.52 -33.82
CA ASN A 6 -39.53 35.22 -33.28
C ASN A 6 -38.30 34.31 -33.20
N TYR A 7 -37.84 34.04 -31.98
CA TYR A 7 -36.85 33.02 -31.73
C TYR A 7 -37.49 31.66 -31.95
N GLY A 8 -37.36 31.17 -33.19
CA GLY A 8 -37.84 29.85 -33.56
C GLY A 8 -37.11 28.76 -32.73
N ASP A 9 -37.89 27.88 -32.21
CA ASP A 9 -37.44 26.66 -31.51
C ASP A 9 -36.35 25.95 -32.27
N ILE A 10 -35.14 25.90 -31.68
CA ILE A 10 -34.03 25.11 -32.22
C ILE A 10 -34.37 23.65 -31.97
N VAL A 11 -35.12 23.04 -32.88
CA VAL A 11 -35.38 21.60 -32.88
C VAL A 11 -34.10 20.91 -33.32
N LEU A 12 -33.32 20.49 -32.34
CA LEU A 12 -32.12 19.65 -32.60
C LEU A 12 -32.54 18.36 -33.33
N PRO A 13 -31.93 18.01 -34.46
CA PRO A 13 -32.27 16.81 -35.21
C PRO A 13 -32.20 15.57 -34.33
N ARG A 14 -33.16 14.69 -34.40
CA ARG A 14 -33.35 13.48 -33.56
C ARG A 14 -32.04 12.70 -33.35
N ARG A 15 -31.19 12.61 -34.36
CA ARG A 15 -29.86 11.95 -34.30
C ARG A 15 -28.85 12.60 -33.32
N ARG A 16 -28.89 13.93 -33.16
CA ARG A 16 -28.01 14.61 -32.20
C ARG A 16 -28.45 14.37 -30.76
N LYS A 17 -29.75 14.25 -30.50
CA LYS A 17 -30.28 13.93 -29.14
C LYS A 17 -29.87 12.53 -28.69
N THR A 18 -29.92 11.55 -29.61
CA THR A 18 -29.47 10.17 -29.30
C THR A 18 -27.97 10.08 -29.02
N ILE A 19 -27.15 10.79 -29.80
CA ILE A 19 -25.70 10.82 -29.56
C ILE A 19 -25.35 11.46 -28.20
N VAL A 20 -25.94 12.59 -27.88
CA VAL A 20 -25.75 13.27 -26.57
C VAL A 20 -26.19 12.39 -25.42
N LEU A 21 -27.34 11.71 -25.54
CA LEU A 21 -27.84 10.79 -24.52
C LEU A 21 -26.86 9.59 -24.32
N SER A 22 -26.35 9.01 -25.40
CA SER A 22 -25.41 7.90 -25.33
C SER A 22 -24.09 8.29 -24.67
N ILE A 23 -23.58 9.50 -24.95
CA ILE A 23 -22.39 10.03 -24.30
C ILE A 23 -22.64 10.26 -22.80
N ALA A 24 -23.78 10.85 -22.45
CA ALA A 24 -24.15 11.10 -21.05
C ALA A 24 -24.26 9.80 -20.24
N ILE A 25 -24.87 8.75 -20.81
CA ILE A 25 -24.97 7.43 -20.19
C ILE A 25 -23.55 6.80 -20.03
N GLY A 26 -22.70 6.90 -21.06
CA GLY A 26 -21.33 6.41 -20.99
C GLY A 26 -20.50 7.08 -19.90
N VAL A 27 -20.59 8.39 -19.78
CA VAL A 27 -19.91 9.16 -18.72
C VAL A 27 -20.46 8.80 -17.33
N LEU A 28 -21.78 8.63 -17.19
CA LEU A 28 -22.39 8.23 -15.93
C LEU A 28 -21.93 6.82 -15.51
N LEU A 29 -21.87 5.87 -16.44
CA LEU A 29 -21.36 4.52 -16.18
C LEU A 29 -19.89 4.54 -15.76
N LEU A 30 -19.05 5.36 -16.39
CA LEU A 30 -17.64 5.53 -15.99
C LEU A 30 -17.51 6.11 -14.59
N ILE A 31 -18.35 7.10 -14.23
CA ILE A 31 -18.35 7.69 -12.88
C ILE A 31 -18.77 6.64 -11.83
N VAL A 32 -19.82 5.86 -12.12
CA VAL A 32 -20.29 4.81 -11.22
C VAL A 32 -19.23 3.72 -11.07
N LEU A 33 -18.61 3.28 -12.16
CA LEU A 33 -17.53 2.30 -12.13
C LEU A 33 -16.33 2.82 -11.34
N ALA A 34 -15.91 4.06 -11.56
CA ALA A 34 -14.85 4.69 -10.79
C ALA A 34 -15.21 4.81 -9.30
N ALA A 35 -16.45 5.16 -8.96
CA ALA A 35 -16.92 5.23 -7.58
C ALA A 35 -16.99 3.87 -6.88
N LEU A 36 -17.25 2.79 -7.62
CA LEU A 36 -17.23 1.43 -7.10
C LEU A 36 -15.80 0.89 -6.91
N LEU A 37 -14.88 1.24 -7.81
CA LEU A 37 -13.49 0.76 -7.77
C LEU A 37 -12.62 1.58 -6.81
N LEU A 38 -12.87 2.86 -6.62
CA LEU A 38 -12.11 3.74 -5.74
C LEU A 38 -12.05 3.28 -4.27
N PRO A 39 -13.13 2.80 -3.62
CA PRO A 39 -13.04 2.31 -2.25
C PRO A 39 -12.26 1.00 -2.12
N LEU A 40 -12.36 0.09 -3.11
CA LEU A 40 -11.56 -1.14 -3.16
C LEU A 40 -10.07 -0.85 -3.30
N ALA A 41 -9.72 0.16 -4.12
CA ALA A 41 -8.33 0.60 -4.27
C ALA A 41 -7.78 1.35 -3.04
N ARG A 42 -8.64 1.87 -2.15
CA ARG A 42 -8.17 2.64 -0.97
C ARG A 42 -7.58 1.76 0.12
N HIS A 43 -8.24 0.69 0.50
CA HIS A 43 -7.73 -0.17 1.56
C HIS A 43 -6.54 -1.01 1.08
N GLU A 44 -6.54 -1.49 -0.15
CA GLU A 44 -5.35 -2.11 -0.74
C GLU A 44 -4.14 -1.14 -0.75
N ARG A 45 -4.38 0.12 -1.07
CA ARG A 45 -3.32 1.15 -1.02
C ARG A 45 -2.76 1.33 0.38
N VAL A 46 -3.61 1.34 1.41
CA VAL A 46 -3.18 1.43 2.81
C VAL A 46 -2.36 0.21 3.20
N ALA A 47 -2.82 -1.00 2.86
CA ALA A 47 -2.08 -2.24 3.11
C ALA A 47 -0.69 -2.20 2.46
N ARG A 48 -0.63 -1.87 1.17
CA ARG A 48 0.61 -1.77 0.41
C ARG A 48 1.56 -0.72 0.98
N GLN A 49 1.04 0.44 1.32
CA GLN A 49 1.84 1.53 1.90
C GLN A 49 2.36 1.15 3.27
N PHE A 50 1.55 0.50 4.10
CA PHE A 50 1.98 0.03 5.42
C PHE A 50 3.14 -0.96 5.34
N VAL A 51 3.03 -2.01 4.51
CA VAL A 51 4.10 -3.01 4.37
C VAL A 51 5.38 -2.38 3.83
N LYS A 52 5.26 -1.50 2.85
CA LYS A 52 6.42 -0.74 2.34
C LYS A 52 7.07 0.11 3.42
N GLU A 53 6.25 0.85 4.16
CA GLU A 53 6.73 1.71 5.23
C GLU A 53 7.36 0.91 6.36
N LEU A 54 6.77 -0.23 6.72
CA LEU A 54 7.25 -1.08 7.79
C LEU A 54 8.67 -1.61 7.52
N TYR A 55 8.89 -2.14 6.33
CA TYR A 55 10.16 -2.81 5.98
C TYR A 55 11.21 -1.89 5.36
N ALA A 56 10.81 -0.76 4.77
CA ALA A 56 11.77 0.20 4.26
C ALA A 56 12.51 0.87 5.42
N THR A 57 13.83 0.90 5.33
CA THR A 57 14.68 1.61 6.30
C THR A 57 15.63 2.52 5.54
N THR A 58 15.62 3.78 5.90
CA THR A 58 16.47 4.82 5.33
C THR A 58 17.39 5.39 6.42
N GLU A 59 18.41 6.13 6.02
CA GLU A 59 19.27 6.86 6.96
C GLU A 59 18.46 7.82 7.84
N GLN A 60 17.42 8.40 7.28
CA GLN A 60 16.54 9.33 7.98
C GLN A 60 15.71 8.62 9.05
N ASP A 61 15.25 7.38 8.79
CA ASP A 61 14.51 6.57 9.77
C ASP A 61 15.39 6.19 10.97
N ALA A 62 16.68 5.92 10.73
CA ALA A 62 17.65 5.66 11.78
C ALA A 62 17.97 6.92 12.62
N ALA A 63 17.99 8.10 11.98
CA ALA A 63 18.23 9.37 12.66
C ALA A 63 17.02 9.85 13.47
N ASP A 64 15.79 9.56 13.03
CA ASP A 64 14.53 9.92 13.71
C ASP A 64 13.53 8.76 13.74
N PRO A 65 13.71 7.80 14.65
CA PRO A 65 12.77 6.68 14.83
C PRO A 65 11.34 7.13 15.15
N SER A 66 11.17 8.31 15.75
CA SER A 66 9.84 8.81 16.10
C SER A 66 9.04 9.23 14.87
N ALA A 67 9.70 9.76 13.85
CA ALA A 67 9.07 10.05 12.56
C ALA A 67 8.55 8.77 11.90
N LYS A 68 9.32 7.69 11.96
CA LYS A 68 8.93 6.37 11.46
C LYS A 68 7.69 5.84 12.15
N LEU A 69 7.68 5.84 13.48
CA LEU A 69 6.50 5.43 14.28
C LEU A 69 5.26 6.26 13.93
N ASN A 70 5.41 7.56 13.79
CA ASN A 70 4.31 8.45 13.42
C ASN A 70 3.78 8.16 12.00
N ALA A 71 4.65 7.81 11.05
CA ALA A 71 4.24 7.41 9.71
C ALA A 71 3.43 6.10 9.74
N LEU A 72 3.88 5.11 10.49
CA LEU A 72 3.19 3.83 10.65
C LEU A 72 1.84 3.98 11.38
N ARG A 73 1.74 4.80 12.42
CA ARG A 73 0.48 5.08 13.15
C ARG A 73 -0.59 5.76 12.29
N LYS A 74 -0.23 6.44 11.21
CA LYS A 74 -1.20 6.94 10.23
C LYS A 74 -1.87 5.81 9.45
N LEU A 75 -1.19 4.69 9.25
CA LEU A 75 -1.59 3.58 8.40
C LEU A 75 -2.13 2.38 9.18
N ALA A 76 -1.78 2.25 10.45
CA ALA A 76 -2.15 1.13 11.30
C ALA A 76 -2.80 1.59 12.62
N THR A 77 -3.36 0.63 13.35
CA THR A 77 -3.88 0.87 14.70
C THR A 77 -2.74 1.05 15.69
N ASP A 78 -3.00 1.78 16.77
CA ASP A 78 -1.99 2.01 17.81
C ASP A 78 -1.60 0.68 18.49
N GLU A 79 -2.57 -0.22 18.70
CA GLU A 79 -2.35 -1.54 19.28
C GLU A 79 -1.39 -2.39 18.45
N LEU A 80 -1.52 -2.34 17.11
CA LEU A 80 -0.59 -3.05 16.22
C LEU A 80 0.82 -2.46 16.32
N ILE A 81 0.93 -1.13 16.29
CA ILE A 81 2.24 -0.47 16.34
C ILE A 81 2.93 -0.71 17.68
N ASP A 82 2.20 -0.66 18.80
CA ASP A 82 2.75 -0.94 20.12
C ASP A 82 3.22 -2.40 20.24
N ARG A 83 2.44 -3.36 19.73
CA ARG A 83 2.82 -4.78 19.66
C ARG A 83 4.09 -4.98 18.82
N LEU A 84 4.18 -4.37 17.64
CA LEU A 84 5.35 -4.46 16.76
C LEU A 84 6.59 -3.81 17.39
N THR A 85 6.42 -2.71 18.09
CA THR A 85 7.51 -2.03 18.80
C THR A 85 8.07 -2.92 19.92
N GLN A 86 7.18 -3.51 20.73
CA GLN A 86 7.57 -4.39 21.83
C GLN A 86 8.25 -5.70 21.36
N SER A 87 7.82 -6.22 20.21
CA SER A 87 8.38 -7.47 19.65
C SER A 87 9.63 -7.26 18.79
N GLY A 88 10.09 -6.02 18.60
CA GLY A 88 11.17 -5.72 17.65
C GLY A 88 10.76 -5.94 16.19
N GLY A 89 9.45 -5.91 15.89
CA GLY A 89 8.91 -6.15 14.55
C GLY A 89 9.06 -4.98 13.58
N ILE A 90 9.65 -3.85 14.01
CA ILE A 90 9.90 -2.68 13.17
C ILE A 90 11.41 -2.60 12.88
N PRO A 91 11.85 -2.98 11.66
CA PRO A 91 13.27 -3.04 11.30
C PRO A 91 14.04 -1.76 11.58
N ALA A 92 13.44 -0.61 11.25
CA ALA A 92 14.09 0.69 11.42
C ALA A 92 14.51 0.98 12.87
N LEU A 93 13.70 0.54 13.86
CA LEU A 93 14.03 0.76 15.27
C LEU A 93 15.19 -0.12 15.74
N VAL A 94 15.19 -1.38 15.31
CA VAL A 94 16.24 -2.33 15.70
C VAL A 94 17.58 -1.98 15.04
N ILE A 95 17.54 -1.54 13.78
CA ILE A 95 18.75 -1.10 13.06
C ILE A 95 19.30 0.18 13.69
N ALA A 96 18.44 1.13 14.07
CA ALA A 96 18.87 2.37 14.71
C ALA A 96 19.58 2.14 16.04
N GLU A 97 19.18 1.11 16.80
CA GLU A 97 19.84 0.73 18.06
C GLU A 97 21.22 0.08 17.84
N ASN A 98 21.40 -0.62 16.72
CA ASN A 98 22.58 -1.45 16.50
C ASN A 98 23.63 -0.83 15.56
N SER A 99 23.26 -0.05 14.58
CA SER A 99 24.20 0.79 13.81
C SER A 99 23.48 1.65 12.75
N ALA A 100 23.93 2.88 12.57
CA ALA A 100 23.48 3.80 11.51
C ALA A 100 23.97 3.41 10.09
N ASP A 101 24.66 2.29 9.95
CA ASP A 101 25.37 1.93 8.71
C ASP A 101 24.60 0.97 7.80
N TYR A 102 23.34 0.67 8.11
CA TYR A 102 22.54 -0.25 7.32
C TYR A 102 21.36 0.46 6.65
N THR A 103 21.08 0.03 5.43
CA THR A 103 19.83 0.36 4.73
C THR A 103 19.15 -0.93 4.29
N THR A 104 17.83 -0.90 4.17
CA THR A 104 17.08 -2.03 3.62
C THR A 104 16.69 -1.75 2.18
N GLU A 105 16.95 -2.71 1.30
CA GLU A 105 16.35 -2.78 -0.02
C GLU A 105 15.11 -3.67 0.07
N LEU A 106 13.97 -3.15 -0.36
CA LEU A 106 12.71 -3.87 -0.34
C LEU A 106 12.25 -4.19 -1.76
N ASN A 107 12.13 -5.46 -2.09
CA ASN A 107 11.39 -5.93 -3.24
C ASN A 107 10.02 -6.44 -2.78
N PHE A 108 8.96 -5.89 -3.38
CA PHE A 108 7.60 -6.02 -2.90
C PHE A 108 6.65 -6.31 -4.07
N ASN A 109 6.03 -7.48 -4.04
CA ASN A 109 5.08 -7.90 -5.04
C ASN A 109 3.79 -8.42 -4.39
N PRO A 110 2.61 -8.08 -4.91
CA PRO A 110 1.38 -8.71 -4.48
C PRO A 110 1.44 -10.21 -4.74
N LEU A 111 0.71 -11.00 -3.96
CA LEU A 111 0.42 -12.39 -4.33
C LEU A 111 -0.38 -12.44 -5.63
N ASP A 112 -0.39 -13.60 -6.26
CA ASP A 112 -1.24 -13.79 -7.43
C ASP A 112 -2.73 -13.66 -7.07
N GLN A 113 -3.57 -13.44 -8.09
CA GLN A 113 -5.01 -13.21 -7.88
C GLN A 113 -5.72 -14.39 -7.21
N LYS A 114 -5.26 -15.61 -7.45
CA LYS A 114 -5.87 -16.82 -6.90
C LYS A 114 -5.56 -16.97 -5.41
N GLU A 115 -4.32 -16.72 -5.03
CA GLU A 115 -3.88 -16.72 -3.63
C GLU A 115 -4.53 -15.56 -2.85
N GLN A 116 -4.59 -14.37 -3.46
CA GLN A 116 -5.27 -13.23 -2.87
C GLN A 116 -6.77 -13.47 -2.65
N ALA A 117 -7.45 -14.15 -3.57
CA ALA A 117 -8.87 -14.47 -3.48
C ALA A 117 -9.21 -15.47 -2.35
N ALA A 118 -8.23 -16.21 -1.84
CA ALA A 118 -8.40 -17.11 -0.71
C ALA A 118 -8.38 -16.39 0.66
N LEU A 119 -8.01 -15.13 0.68
CA LEU A 119 -7.94 -14.34 1.91
C LEU A 119 -9.32 -13.74 2.29
N PRO A 120 -9.53 -13.41 3.57
CA PRO A 120 -10.70 -12.63 3.98
C PRO A 120 -10.82 -11.31 3.21
N ASN A 121 -12.04 -10.78 3.08
CA ASN A 121 -12.35 -9.60 2.26
C ASN A 121 -11.53 -8.34 2.56
N ASN A 122 -10.97 -8.21 3.76
CA ASN A 122 -10.17 -7.07 4.18
C ASN A 122 -8.71 -7.45 4.46
N ALA A 123 -8.25 -8.60 3.95
CA ALA A 123 -6.88 -9.06 4.09
C ALA A 123 -6.14 -9.01 2.75
N PHE A 124 -4.88 -8.63 2.81
CA PHE A 124 -3.98 -8.56 1.66
C PHE A 124 -2.67 -9.24 2.01
N ALA A 125 -2.14 -10.00 1.07
CA ALA A 125 -0.85 -10.64 1.24
C ALA A 125 0.12 -10.23 0.14
N TYR A 126 1.38 -10.15 0.51
CA TYR A 126 2.45 -9.69 -0.35
C TYR A 126 3.69 -10.56 -0.17
N ASN A 127 4.29 -10.92 -1.29
CA ASN A 127 5.63 -11.47 -1.30
C ASN A 127 6.61 -10.33 -1.02
N ILE A 128 7.36 -10.46 0.05
CA ILE A 128 8.39 -9.51 0.44
C ILE A 128 9.77 -10.16 0.34
N GLU A 129 10.70 -9.42 -0.20
CA GLU A 129 12.12 -9.73 -0.14
C GLU A 129 12.80 -8.52 0.47
N VAL A 130 13.38 -8.72 1.65
CA VAL A 130 14.11 -7.68 2.38
C VAL A 130 15.59 -7.99 2.26
N ARG A 131 16.37 -7.03 1.81
CA ARG A 131 17.84 -7.11 1.77
C ARG A 131 18.40 -6.01 2.63
N ILE A 132 19.31 -6.36 3.52
CA ILE A 132 20.08 -5.40 4.29
C ILE A 132 21.41 -5.20 3.61
N VAL A 133 21.72 -3.94 3.35
CA VAL A 133 22.95 -3.51 2.72
C VAL A 133 23.74 -2.71 3.74
N SER A 134 24.91 -3.22 4.14
CA SER A 134 25.86 -2.44 4.92
C SER A 134 26.55 -1.40 4.03
N LYS A 135 26.76 -0.20 4.55
CA LYS A 135 27.56 0.84 3.89
C LYS A 135 29.05 0.61 4.03
N ALA A 136 29.49 -0.20 4.98
CA ALA A 136 30.86 -0.64 5.09
C ALA A 136 31.24 -1.47 3.85
N GLN A 137 32.42 -1.27 3.30
CA GLN A 137 32.87 -1.87 2.04
C GLN A 137 32.93 -3.42 2.04
N ASP A 138 32.75 -4.06 3.17
CA ASP A 138 32.65 -5.51 3.28
C ASP A 138 31.20 -5.94 3.03
N PHE A 139 30.98 -6.47 1.84
CA PHE A 139 29.72 -6.87 1.22
C PHE A 139 28.96 -7.99 1.95
N ASN A 140 28.72 -7.90 3.22
CA ASN A 140 27.80 -8.79 3.91
C ASN A 140 26.35 -8.36 3.61
N ARG A 141 25.81 -8.84 2.50
CA ARG A 141 24.40 -8.75 2.19
C ARG A 141 23.69 -9.90 2.89
N SER A 142 22.93 -9.59 3.90
CA SER A 142 21.99 -10.52 4.51
C SER A 142 20.58 -10.15 4.07
N GLY A 143 19.70 -11.13 3.99
CA GLY A 143 18.32 -10.88 3.63
C GLY A 143 17.53 -12.16 3.48
N GLY A 144 16.23 -12.04 3.33
CA GLY A 144 15.35 -13.17 3.19
C GLY A 144 14.06 -12.81 2.46
N ARG A 145 13.31 -13.86 2.16
CA ARG A 145 12.01 -13.79 1.49
C ARG A 145 10.93 -14.31 2.39
N GLY A 146 9.77 -13.72 2.33
CA GLY A 146 8.62 -14.17 3.06
C GLY A 146 7.32 -13.62 2.52
N VAL A 147 6.22 -14.02 3.14
CA VAL A 147 4.89 -13.50 2.83
C VAL A 147 4.42 -12.69 4.02
N ALA A 148 4.06 -11.43 3.77
CA ALA A 148 3.40 -10.58 4.76
C ALA A 148 1.91 -10.52 4.44
N THR A 149 1.07 -10.90 5.42
CA THR A 149 -0.38 -10.77 5.34
C THR A 149 -0.84 -9.72 6.32
N VAL A 150 -1.56 -8.72 5.82
CA VAL A 150 -2.13 -7.64 6.62
C VAL A 150 -3.64 -7.71 6.60
N GLN A 151 -4.28 -7.48 7.75
CA GLN A 151 -5.71 -7.32 7.86
C GLN A 151 -6.05 -5.86 8.18
N LEU A 152 -7.12 -5.36 7.57
CA LEU A 152 -7.54 -3.98 7.74
C LEU A 152 -8.91 -3.91 8.40
N GLU A 153 -9.10 -2.87 9.20
CA GLU A 153 -10.38 -2.48 9.73
C GLU A 153 -10.66 -0.99 9.46
N LYS A 154 -11.90 -0.61 9.62
CA LYS A 154 -12.32 0.78 9.40
C LYS A 154 -12.55 1.45 10.75
N GLN A 155 -11.64 2.33 11.14
CA GLN A 155 -11.77 3.15 12.35
C GLN A 155 -12.17 4.58 11.98
N ASN A 156 -13.29 5.08 12.50
CA ASN A 156 -13.77 6.44 12.24
C ASN A 156 -13.84 6.81 10.75
N GLY A 157 -14.21 5.84 9.89
CA GLY A 157 -14.29 6.05 8.45
C GLY A 157 -12.97 5.91 7.69
N VAL A 158 -11.84 5.74 8.37
CA VAL A 158 -10.51 5.57 7.79
C VAL A 158 -10.07 4.10 7.89
N TRP A 159 -9.53 3.57 6.80
CA TRP A 159 -8.94 2.23 6.80
C TRP A 159 -7.59 2.24 7.48
N LYS A 160 -7.39 1.30 8.42
CA LYS A 160 -6.13 1.07 9.12
C LYS A 160 -5.80 -0.41 9.14
N VAL A 161 -4.52 -0.74 9.11
CA VAL A 161 -4.05 -2.10 9.34
C VAL A 161 -4.20 -2.40 10.83
N CYS A 162 -4.94 -3.46 11.15
CA CYS A 162 -5.19 -3.89 12.53
C CYS A 162 -4.42 -5.16 12.91
N ASP A 163 -4.00 -5.95 11.91
CA ASP A 163 -3.21 -7.15 12.15
C ASP A 163 -2.16 -7.37 11.06
N LEU A 164 -1.05 -8.00 11.45
CA LEU A 164 0.05 -8.36 10.59
C LEU A 164 0.53 -9.77 10.95
N SER A 165 0.52 -10.64 9.97
CA SER A 165 1.25 -11.91 9.99
C SER A 165 2.40 -11.80 8.99
N ALA A 166 3.62 -11.80 9.49
CA ALA A 166 4.81 -11.69 8.65
C ALA A 166 5.95 -12.51 9.29
N PRO A 167 6.91 -12.99 8.51
CA PRO A 167 8.11 -13.56 9.09
C PRO A 167 8.80 -12.51 9.95
N ASN A 168 9.36 -12.96 11.07
CA ASN A 168 10.20 -12.10 11.89
C ASN A 168 11.35 -11.60 11.02
N TRP A 169 11.52 -10.29 10.93
CA TRP A 169 12.53 -9.73 10.07
C TRP A 169 13.96 -10.11 10.51
N GLN A 170 14.20 -10.38 11.78
CA GLN A 170 15.46 -10.92 12.30
C GLN A 170 15.74 -12.31 11.73
N GLU A 171 14.71 -13.16 11.62
CA GLU A 171 14.85 -14.47 10.97
C GLU A 171 15.14 -14.35 9.47
N LEU A 172 14.70 -13.26 8.83
CA LEU A 172 15.05 -12.98 7.44
C LEU A 172 16.52 -12.60 7.27
N LEU A 173 17.15 -12.07 8.31
CA LEU A 173 18.58 -11.70 8.30
C LEU A 173 19.50 -12.89 8.48
N ASP A 174 19.08 -13.88 9.25
CA ASP A 174 19.90 -15.07 9.57
C ASP A 174 20.01 -16.04 8.37
N LYS A 175 19.27 -15.80 7.30
CA LYS A 175 19.31 -16.61 6.09
C LYS A 175 20.28 -16.01 5.07
N PRO A 176 21.41 -16.70 4.75
CA PRO A 176 22.32 -16.21 3.73
C PRO A 176 21.63 -16.08 2.37
N LEU A 177 21.82 -14.94 1.70
CA LEU A 177 21.39 -14.74 0.33
C LEU A 177 22.14 -15.72 -0.57
N GLY A 178 21.55 -16.86 -0.89
CA GLY A 178 22.16 -17.81 -1.83
C GLY A 178 21.65 -19.23 -1.77
N GLU A 179 20.99 -19.64 -0.71
CA GLU A 179 20.58 -21.07 -0.59
C GLU A 179 19.26 -21.45 -1.29
N ASN A 180 18.51 -20.51 -1.86
CA ASN A 180 17.25 -20.79 -2.54
C ASN A 180 17.19 -20.29 -4.00
N ALA A 181 18.32 -20.24 -4.69
CA ALA A 181 18.36 -20.02 -6.13
C ALA A 181 18.65 -21.37 -6.84
N LYS A 182 17.77 -22.35 -6.61
CA LYS A 182 17.65 -23.55 -7.44
C LYS A 182 16.20 -23.83 -7.71
#